data_d362e8ebbf07b91e5dee951bad28e3dd
#
_entry.id   d362e8ebbf07b91e5dee951bad28e3dd
#
_cell.length_a   1.000
_cell.length_b   1.000
_cell.length_c   1.000
_cell.angle_alpha   90.00
_cell.angle_beta   90.00
_cell.angle_gamma   90.00
#
_symmetry.space_group_name_H-M   'P 1'
#
loop_
_entity.id
_entity.type
_entity.pdbx_description
1 polymer ?
#
loop_
_entity_poly.entity_id
_entity_poly.type
_entity_poly.pdbx_seq_one_letter_code
_entity_poly.pdbx_strand_id
1 'polypeptide(L)'
;MVVTNACSPDPRVLRHAGWLVDLGHEVTVHAYDRKEEHTLSESHSGVRIMRYHLGKSQYGGMLKTALGIRKFCKTVSRGLATNNPNVVYCHDADTLSVGCFLKKKYGIPLIFDMHDLQHTWVRMPAPKSMIRRMLSRMMEKKMFQRLNQVDFILTSSGKITSNSKFEGFREYLKSHGHSSVVVENRPEMKASNEAEKSDDWCVGYLGRVRELEPFEFLLETLLTFEPQERPRIRIAGDGVAFQPVSELFDSAKREHGLSVEISGAFDTGGFEKMIQEIDVMFAIYSPMRGNILQGALPVKMFDAAAHGVPSVVNDSCLMGELAEHEGIGHSIGWLQKEDLAKSLLELRTVRVELDSTSERERKRFIEAMKPYLSD
;
A
#
# COMPACT_ATOMS: atom_id res chain seq x y z
N MET A 1 -12.42 5.10 -13.92
CA MET A 1 -11.94 4.61 -12.61
C MET A 1 -12.22 5.66 -11.55
N VAL A 2 -12.42 5.28 -10.28
CA VAL A 2 -12.75 6.25 -9.20
C VAL A 2 -11.88 5.94 -7.98
N VAL A 3 -11.21 6.98 -7.43
CA VAL A 3 -10.33 6.88 -6.26
C VAL A 3 -10.54 8.06 -5.30
N THR A 4 -10.31 7.86 -3.99
CA THR A 4 -10.48 8.92 -2.98
C THR A 4 -9.17 9.54 -2.51
N ASN A 5 -8.12 9.43 -3.30
CA ASN A 5 -6.86 10.16 -3.18
C ASN A 5 -6.61 11.02 -4.43
N ALA A 6 -5.55 11.81 -4.45
CA ALA A 6 -5.21 12.69 -5.57
C ALA A 6 -4.68 11.97 -6.82
N CYS A 7 -4.46 10.66 -6.77
CA CYS A 7 -3.78 9.90 -7.83
C CYS A 7 -2.43 10.55 -8.25
N SER A 8 -1.58 10.90 -7.27
CA SER A 8 -0.33 11.61 -7.53
C SER A 8 0.80 11.19 -6.55
N PRO A 9 1.54 10.11 -6.86
CA PRO A 9 1.10 8.98 -7.65
C PRO A 9 0.21 8.02 -6.86
N ASP A 10 -0.59 7.23 -7.55
CA ASP A 10 -1.18 5.99 -7.05
C ASP A 10 -0.71 4.86 -7.98
N PRO A 11 0.36 4.14 -7.61
CA PRO A 11 1.00 3.19 -8.51
C PRO A 11 0.08 2.06 -8.96
N ARG A 12 -0.84 1.58 -8.10
CA ARG A 12 -1.79 0.53 -8.45
C ARG A 12 -2.83 1.01 -9.46
N VAL A 13 -3.43 2.16 -9.17
CA VAL A 13 -4.46 2.75 -10.04
C VAL A 13 -3.87 3.08 -11.41
N LEU A 14 -2.70 3.71 -11.44
CA LEU A 14 -2.03 4.09 -12.69
C LEU A 14 -1.57 2.87 -13.49
N ARG A 15 -1.10 1.83 -12.83
CA ARG A 15 -0.72 0.56 -13.48
C ARG A 15 -1.90 -0.14 -14.13
N HIS A 16 -3.01 -0.31 -13.40
CA HIS A 16 -4.23 -0.90 -13.96
C HIS A 16 -4.81 -0.04 -15.09
N ALA A 17 -4.80 1.29 -14.94
CA ALA A 17 -5.24 2.22 -15.98
C ALA A 17 -4.36 2.13 -17.23
N GLY A 18 -3.03 2.07 -17.06
CA GLY A 18 -2.08 1.91 -18.15
C GLY A 18 -2.29 0.60 -18.91
N TRP A 19 -2.49 -0.52 -18.21
CA TRP A 19 -2.77 -1.80 -18.85
C TRP A 19 -4.06 -1.79 -19.69
N LEU A 20 -5.08 -1.03 -19.26
CA LEU A 20 -6.30 -0.84 -20.05
C LEU A 20 -6.09 0.06 -21.27
N VAL A 21 -5.28 1.11 -21.12
CA VAL A 21 -4.90 1.98 -22.25
C VAL A 21 -4.09 1.20 -23.30
N ASP A 22 -3.16 0.34 -22.87
CA ASP A 22 -2.39 -0.55 -23.78
C ASP A 22 -3.29 -1.50 -24.57
N LEU A 23 -4.46 -1.85 -24.03
CA LEU A 23 -5.48 -2.65 -24.72
C LEU A 23 -6.39 -1.83 -25.62
N GLY A 24 -6.16 -0.52 -25.75
CA GLY A 24 -6.93 0.39 -26.62
C GLY A 24 -8.15 1.04 -25.96
N HIS A 25 -8.32 0.89 -24.63
CA HIS A 25 -9.46 1.52 -23.94
C HIS A 25 -9.17 2.97 -23.57
N GLU A 26 -10.19 3.82 -23.64
CA GLU A 26 -10.14 5.18 -23.10
C GLU A 26 -10.36 5.14 -21.58
N VAL A 27 -9.35 5.55 -20.81
CA VAL A 27 -9.39 5.50 -19.35
C VAL A 27 -9.35 6.88 -18.74
N THR A 28 -10.38 7.20 -17.94
CA THR A 28 -10.41 8.39 -17.09
C THR A 28 -10.43 8.01 -15.62
N VAL A 29 -9.47 8.52 -14.86
CA VAL A 29 -9.41 8.39 -13.39
C VAL A 29 -10.04 9.63 -12.77
N HIS A 30 -11.12 9.46 -12.01
CA HIS A 30 -11.74 10.50 -11.19
C HIS A 30 -11.14 10.41 -9.79
N ALA A 31 -10.35 11.42 -9.41
CA ALA A 31 -9.52 11.46 -8.22
C ALA A 31 -9.98 12.55 -7.25
N TYR A 32 -10.00 12.26 -5.93
CA TYR A 32 -10.32 13.27 -4.93
C TYR A 32 -9.05 13.88 -4.35
N ASP A 33 -8.66 15.06 -4.83
CA ASP A 33 -7.55 15.83 -4.26
C ASP A 33 -8.02 16.62 -3.02
N ARG A 34 -7.81 16.02 -1.86
CA ARG A 34 -8.25 16.58 -0.56
C ARG A 34 -7.45 17.80 -0.13
N LYS A 35 -6.24 17.96 -0.64
CA LYS A 35 -5.34 19.07 -0.30
C LYS A 35 -5.44 20.22 -1.29
N GLU A 36 -5.98 19.95 -2.47
CA GLU A 36 -6.08 20.90 -3.58
C GLU A 36 -4.68 21.41 -4.01
N GLU A 37 -3.73 20.47 -4.09
CA GLU A 37 -2.32 20.75 -4.40
C GLU A 37 -1.97 20.46 -5.88
N HIS A 38 -2.83 19.72 -6.61
CA HIS A 38 -2.56 19.28 -7.97
C HIS A 38 -3.49 19.94 -8.98
N THR A 39 -3.11 19.93 -10.26
CA THR A 39 -3.94 20.41 -11.37
C THR A 39 -5.25 19.64 -11.48
N LEU A 40 -6.33 20.31 -11.87
CA LEU A 40 -7.66 19.69 -12.00
C LEU A 40 -7.71 18.60 -13.06
N SER A 41 -6.88 18.70 -14.10
CA SER A 41 -6.80 17.69 -15.15
C SER A 41 -5.38 17.57 -15.65
N GLU A 42 -4.95 16.33 -15.88
CA GLU A 42 -3.69 16.01 -16.53
C GLU A 42 -3.83 14.71 -17.33
N SER A 43 -2.88 14.48 -18.24
CA SER A 43 -2.73 13.20 -18.93
C SER A 43 -1.39 12.57 -18.55
N HIS A 44 -1.41 11.30 -18.15
CA HIS A 44 -0.23 10.53 -17.81
C HIS A 44 -0.24 9.21 -18.57
N SER A 45 0.70 9.02 -19.49
CA SER A 45 0.80 7.80 -20.30
C SER A 45 -0.51 7.34 -20.94
N GLY A 46 -1.26 8.28 -21.54
CA GLY A 46 -2.58 8.01 -22.15
C GLY A 46 -3.76 7.94 -21.18
N VAL A 47 -3.50 7.91 -19.87
CA VAL A 47 -4.55 7.95 -18.84
C VAL A 47 -4.94 9.39 -18.55
N ARG A 48 -6.23 9.72 -18.64
CA ARG A 48 -6.74 11.01 -18.23
C ARG A 48 -7.06 11.03 -16.74
N ILE A 49 -6.46 11.93 -15.97
CA ILE A 49 -6.73 12.11 -14.54
C ILE A 49 -7.53 13.40 -14.36
N MET A 50 -8.72 13.27 -13.77
CA MET A 50 -9.58 14.39 -13.42
C MET A 50 -9.67 14.51 -11.90
N ARG A 51 -9.16 15.60 -11.34
CA ARG A 51 -9.17 15.86 -9.90
C ARG A 51 -10.30 16.76 -9.49
N TYR A 52 -10.84 16.48 -8.31
CA TYR A 52 -11.95 17.23 -7.73
C TYR A 52 -11.47 17.97 -6.49
N HIS A 53 -11.50 19.31 -6.55
CA HIS A 53 -11.26 20.21 -5.43
C HIS A 53 -12.62 20.56 -4.81
N LEU A 54 -12.92 20.01 -3.64
CA LEU A 54 -14.24 20.12 -3.01
C LEU A 54 -14.18 20.72 -1.60
N GLY A 55 -13.11 21.44 -1.32
CA GLY A 55 -12.74 22.02 -0.05
C GLY A 55 -11.67 21.20 0.66
N LYS A 56 -10.67 21.90 1.21
CA LYS A 56 -9.53 21.25 1.87
C LYS A 56 -9.98 20.44 3.08
N SER A 57 -9.55 19.21 3.17
CA SER A 57 -9.74 18.35 4.35
C SER A 57 -8.42 17.71 4.74
N GLN A 58 -7.94 18.04 5.94
CA GLN A 58 -6.74 17.42 6.49
C GLN A 58 -7.01 15.95 6.86
N TYR A 59 -6.00 15.09 6.68
CA TYR A 59 -6.03 13.74 7.20
C TYR A 59 -6.17 13.78 8.73
N GLY A 60 -7.13 13.00 9.29
CA GLY A 60 -7.34 12.90 10.73
C GLY A 60 -8.71 13.40 11.25
N GLY A 61 -9.40 14.24 10.52
CA GLY A 61 -10.76 14.69 10.86
C GLY A 61 -11.83 13.74 10.32
N MET A 62 -12.22 12.70 11.07
CA MET A 62 -13.12 11.63 10.61
C MET A 62 -14.41 12.13 9.97
N LEU A 63 -15.10 13.10 10.59
CA LEU A 63 -16.36 13.65 10.06
C LEU A 63 -16.15 14.48 8.79
N LYS A 64 -15.14 15.37 8.77
CA LYS A 64 -14.83 16.18 7.59
C LYS A 64 -14.42 15.29 6.40
N THR A 65 -13.61 14.25 6.66
CA THR A 65 -13.21 13.27 5.64
C THR A 65 -14.41 12.54 5.08
N ALA A 66 -15.31 12.03 5.92
CA ALA A 66 -16.51 11.31 5.49
C ALA A 66 -17.46 12.20 4.66
N LEU A 67 -17.64 13.45 5.06
CA LEU A 67 -18.45 14.43 4.32
C LEU A 67 -17.82 14.78 2.97
N GLY A 68 -16.50 14.97 2.93
CA GLY A 68 -15.75 15.22 1.70
C GLY A 68 -15.87 14.07 0.72
N ILE A 69 -15.65 12.83 1.15
CA ILE A 69 -15.83 11.61 0.34
C ILE A 69 -17.27 11.52 -0.19
N ARG A 70 -18.27 11.78 0.67
CA ARG A 70 -19.68 11.77 0.23
C ARG A 70 -19.97 12.81 -0.83
N LYS A 71 -19.43 14.04 -0.68
CA LYS A 71 -19.56 15.12 -1.68
C LYS A 71 -18.89 14.72 -2.99
N PHE A 72 -17.66 14.19 -2.91
CA PHE A 72 -16.94 13.68 -4.07
C PHE A 72 -17.73 12.58 -4.81
N CYS A 73 -18.13 11.52 -4.12
CA CYS A 73 -18.91 10.44 -4.74
C CYS A 73 -20.18 10.95 -5.41
N LYS A 74 -20.90 11.90 -4.78
CA LYS A 74 -22.12 12.48 -5.37
C LYS A 74 -21.80 13.29 -6.63
N THR A 75 -20.71 14.06 -6.63
CA THR A 75 -20.29 14.87 -7.78
C THR A 75 -19.86 13.98 -8.95
N VAL A 76 -19.02 12.98 -8.70
CA VAL A 76 -18.58 12.01 -9.71
C VAL A 76 -19.76 11.22 -10.27
N SER A 77 -20.67 10.73 -9.42
CA SER A 77 -21.85 9.98 -9.87
C SER A 77 -22.73 10.79 -10.82
N ARG A 78 -22.86 12.10 -10.58
CA ARG A 78 -23.65 12.97 -11.46
C ARG A 78 -22.95 13.21 -12.81
N GLY A 79 -21.63 13.48 -12.80
CA GLY A 79 -20.84 13.65 -14.00
C GLY A 79 -20.82 12.41 -14.88
N LEU A 80 -20.58 11.23 -14.27
CA LEU A 80 -20.56 9.95 -15.00
C LEU A 80 -21.93 9.55 -15.54
N ALA A 81 -23.01 9.96 -14.88
CA ALA A 81 -24.38 9.73 -15.39
C ALA A 81 -24.68 10.44 -16.72
N THR A 82 -23.96 11.51 -17.03
CA THR A 82 -24.10 12.22 -18.32
C THR A 82 -23.13 11.72 -19.38
N ASN A 83 -21.97 11.18 -18.95
CA ASN A 83 -20.90 10.69 -19.85
C ASN A 83 -21.09 9.23 -20.27
N ASN A 84 -22.00 8.50 -19.61
CA ASN A 84 -22.39 7.12 -19.90
C ASN A 84 -21.20 6.18 -20.19
N PRO A 85 -20.29 5.94 -19.21
CA PRO A 85 -19.13 5.07 -19.42
C PRO A 85 -19.58 3.61 -19.65
N ASN A 86 -18.80 2.83 -20.41
CA ASN A 86 -19.08 1.40 -20.63
C ASN A 86 -18.91 0.59 -19.35
N VAL A 87 -17.94 0.95 -18.51
CA VAL A 87 -17.59 0.26 -17.26
C VAL A 87 -17.24 1.27 -16.19
N VAL A 88 -17.65 1.05 -14.95
CA VAL A 88 -17.17 1.80 -13.79
C VAL A 88 -16.29 0.91 -12.92
N TYR A 89 -15.08 1.37 -12.64
CA TYR A 89 -14.09 0.65 -11.84
C TYR A 89 -13.79 1.43 -10.57
N CYS A 90 -14.23 0.90 -9.43
CA CYS A 90 -14.11 1.51 -8.11
C CYS A 90 -12.91 0.94 -7.35
N HIS A 91 -12.02 1.81 -6.90
CA HIS A 91 -10.92 1.44 -6.02
C HIS A 91 -11.30 1.75 -4.57
N ASP A 92 -11.18 0.75 -3.71
CA ASP A 92 -11.55 0.77 -2.31
C ASP A 92 -13.04 1.01 -1.99
N ALA A 93 -13.43 0.66 -0.75
CA ALA A 93 -14.83 0.57 -0.32
C ALA A 93 -15.57 1.92 -0.30
N ASP A 94 -14.86 3.03 -0.18
CA ASP A 94 -15.43 4.39 -0.14
C ASP A 94 -15.96 4.85 -1.51
N THR A 95 -15.41 4.34 -2.61
CA THR A 95 -15.86 4.66 -3.97
C THR A 95 -17.05 3.80 -4.44
N LEU A 96 -17.33 2.66 -3.81
CA LEU A 96 -18.41 1.74 -4.19
C LEU A 96 -19.78 2.40 -4.33
N SER A 97 -20.03 3.51 -3.61
CA SER A 97 -21.30 4.23 -3.74
C SER A 97 -21.53 4.83 -5.13
N VAL A 98 -20.45 5.17 -5.84
CA VAL A 98 -20.50 5.67 -7.22
C VAL A 98 -20.92 4.55 -8.16
N GLY A 99 -20.19 3.41 -8.09
CA GLY A 99 -20.45 2.27 -8.95
C GLY A 99 -21.85 1.67 -8.73
N CYS A 100 -22.26 1.47 -7.47
CA CYS A 100 -23.61 0.98 -7.16
C CYS A 100 -24.70 1.90 -7.69
N PHE A 101 -24.51 3.23 -7.61
CA PHE A 101 -25.47 4.18 -8.18
C PHE A 101 -25.59 4.03 -9.70
N LEU A 102 -24.46 3.99 -10.40
CA LEU A 102 -24.40 3.89 -11.86
C LEU A 102 -24.98 2.56 -12.35
N LYS A 103 -24.61 1.46 -11.71
CA LYS A 103 -25.15 0.14 -12.02
C LYS A 103 -26.66 0.07 -11.81
N LYS A 104 -27.14 0.51 -10.64
CA LYS A 104 -28.59 0.45 -10.34
C LYS A 104 -29.43 1.30 -11.28
N LYS A 105 -28.94 2.48 -11.69
CA LYS A 105 -29.71 3.44 -12.47
C LYS A 105 -29.56 3.27 -13.97
N TYR A 106 -28.38 2.86 -14.44
CA TYR A 106 -28.01 2.85 -15.86
C TYR A 106 -27.55 1.48 -16.35
N GLY A 107 -27.46 0.46 -15.48
CA GLY A 107 -27.01 -0.87 -15.85
C GLY A 107 -25.51 -0.99 -16.14
N ILE A 108 -24.71 0.03 -15.82
CA ILE A 108 -23.26 0.05 -16.11
C ILE A 108 -22.56 -1.02 -15.27
N PRO A 109 -21.77 -1.91 -15.90
CA PRO A 109 -20.97 -2.91 -15.19
C PRO A 109 -20.07 -2.28 -14.12
N LEU A 110 -20.03 -2.90 -12.94
CA LEU A 110 -19.27 -2.41 -11.79
C LEU A 110 -18.15 -3.39 -11.44
N ILE A 111 -16.91 -2.91 -11.57
CA ILE A 111 -15.71 -3.59 -11.11
C ILE A 111 -15.23 -2.95 -9.80
N PHE A 112 -14.79 -3.78 -8.89
CA PHE A 112 -14.27 -3.33 -7.61
C PHE A 112 -12.86 -3.88 -7.36
N ASP A 113 -11.94 -3.02 -6.98
CA ASP A 113 -10.60 -3.37 -6.56
C ASP A 113 -10.41 -3.13 -5.07
N MET A 114 -10.31 -4.20 -4.30
CA MET A 114 -10.04 -4.15 -2.86
C MET A 114 -8.57 -4.37 -2.58
N HIS A 115 -7.84 -3.30 -2.33
CA HIS A 115 -6.43 -3.38 -2.01
C HIS A 115 -6.08 -2.91 -0.60
N ASP A 116 -7.07 -2.45 0.17
CA ASP A 116 -6.93 -2.16 1.59
C ASP A 116 -8.25 -2.41 2.34
N LEU A 117 -8.13 -2.64 3.64
CA LEU A 117 -9.26 -2.81 4.56
C LEU A 117 -9.58 -1.47 5.25
N GLN A 118 -10.16 -0.54 4.49
CA GLN A 118 -10.43 0.83 4.96
C GLN A 118 -11.17 0.91 6.31
N HIS A 119 -12.04 -0.05 6.62
CA HIS A 119 -12.74 -0.09 7.90
C HIS A 119 -11.79 -0.26 9.09
N THR A 120 -10.60 -0.84 8.89
CA THR A 120 -9.59 -1.00 9.96
C THR A 120 -8.93 0.32 10.33
N TRP A 121 -8.81 1.24 9.38
CA TRP A 121 -8.18 2.55 9.57
C TRP A 121 -8.89 3.42 10.60
N VAL A 122 -10.20 3.26 10.73
CA VAL A 122 -10.98 3.98 11.74
C VAL A 122 -10.55 3.61 13.17
N ARG A 123 -10.02 2.40 13.35
CA ARG A 123 -9.56 1.90 14.65
C ARG A 123 -8.15 2.36 15.01
N MET A 124 -7.28 2.62 14.02
CA MET A 124 -5.85 2.90 14.25
C MET A 124 -5.57 3.99 15.29
N PRO A 125 -6.20 5.18 15.27
CA PRO A 125 -5.89 6.22 16.24
C PRO A 125 -6.25 5.89 17.69
N ALA A 126 -7.18 4.95 17.92
CA ALA A 126 -7.56 4.47 19.25
C ALA A 126 -8.14 3.05 19.16
N PRO A 127 -7.28 2.02 19.06
CA PRO A 127 -7.72 0.62 18.79
C PRO A 127 -8.62 0.03 19.88
N LYS A 128 -8.50 0.51 21.12
CA LYS A 128 -9.32 0.07 22.27
C LYS A 128 -10.69 0.74 22.32
N SER A 129 -10.96 1.80 21.52
CA SER A 129 -12.23 2.53 21.53
C SER A 129 -13.38 1.68 21.02
N MET A 130 -14.40 1.44 21.86
CA MET A 130 -15.61 0.68 21.49
C MET A 130 -16.40 1.38 20.37
N ILE A 131 -16.48 2.71 20.40
CA ILE A 131 -17.18 3.50 19.36
C ILE A 131 -16.51 3.29 18.00
N ARG A 132 -15.17 3.35 17.94
CA ARG A 132 -14.42 3.12 16.69
C ARG A 132 -14.54 1.69 16.19
N ARG A 133 -14.58 0.71 17.10
CA ARG A 133 -14.84 -0.70 16.75
C ARG A 133 -16.24 -0.89 16.16
N MET A 134 -17.25 -0.27 16.77
CA MET A 134 -18.63 -0.33 16.25
C MET A 134 -18.72 0.32 14.86
N LEU A 135 -18.11 1.52 14.69
CA LEU A 135 -18.09 2.19 13.39
C LEU A 135 -17.37 1.37 12.33
N SER A 136 -16.23 0.77 12.67
CA SER A 136 -15.48 -0.14 11.77
C SER A 136 -16.38 -1.29 11.30
N ARG A 137 -17.10 -1.97 12.21
CA ARG A 137 -18.02 -3.06 11.87
C ARG A 137 -19.19 -2.58 10.98
N MET A 138 -19.69 -1.38 11.22
CA MET A 138 -20.74 -0.79 10.37
C MET A 138 -20.23 -0.51 8.95
N MET A 139 -19.00 0.01 8.82
CA MET A 139 -18.37 0.24 7.53
C MET A 139 -18.15 -1.06 6.77
N GLU A 140 -17.63 -2.08 7.44
CA GLU A 140 -17.42 -3.41 6.90
C GLU A 140 -18.75 -4.03 6.41
N LYS A 141 -19.78 -4.06 7.26
CA LYS A 141 -21.11 -4.53 6.87
C LYS A 141 -21.67 -3.81 5.66
N LYS A 142 -21.50 -2.49 5.60
CA LYS A 142 -21.95 -1.67 4.47
C LYS A 142 -21.16 -1.96 3.19
N MET A 143 -19.87 -2.23 3.30
CA MET A 143 -19.07 -2.68 2.17
C MET A 143 -19.63 -3.99 1.60
N PHE A 144 -19.81 -5.03 2.42
CA PHE A 144 -20.33 -6.30 1.97
C PHE A 144 -21.74 -6.21 1.38
N GLN A 145 -22.62 -5.37 1.94
CA GLN A 145 -23.95 -5.11 1.33
C GLN A 145 -23.83 -4.53 -0.09
N ARG A 146 -22.82 -3.71 -0.36
CA ARG A 146 -22.57 -3.13 -1.69
C ARG A 146 -21.90 -4.13 -2.63
N LEU A 147 -21.05 -5.01 -2.11
CA LEU A 147 -20.41 -6.06 -2.90
C LEU A 147 -21.40 -6.98 -3.59
N ASN A 148 -22.59 -7.17 -3.05
CA ASN A 148 -23.68 -7.91 -3.71
C ASN A 148 -24.13 -7.30 -5.06
N GLN A 149 -23.72 -6.06 -5.37
CA GLN A 149 -24.03 -5.38 -6.64
C GLN A 149 -22.84 -5.36 -7.58
N VAL A 150 -21.67 -5.84 -7.16
CA VAL A 150 -20.43 -5.82 -7.96
C VAL A 150 -20.45 -7.00 -8.92
N ASP A 151 -20.05 -6.76 -10.19
CA ASP A 151 -19.96 -7.83 -11.20
C ASP A 151 -18.66 -8.58 -11.08
N PHE A 152 -17.57 -7.88 -10.72
CA PHE A 152 -16.25 -8.48 -10.64
C PHE A 152 -15.40 -7.82 -9.56
N ILE A 153 -14.67 -8.64 -8.81
CA ILE A 153 -13.81 -8.19 -7.70
C ILE A 153 -12.36 -8.58 -7.98
N LEU A 154 -11.49 -7.58 -7.92
CA LEU A 154 -10.05 -7.74 -7.84
C LEU A 154 -9.59 -7.50 -6.40
N THR A 155 -8.47 -8.13 -6.02
CA THR A 155 -7.85 -7.90 -4.73
C THR A 155 -6.33 -8.02 -4.81
N SER A 156 -5.63 -7.46 -3.82
CA SER A 156 -4.16 -7.38 -3.83
C SER A 156 -3.46 -8.53 -3.13
N SER A 157 -4.18 -9.46 -2.51
CA SER A 157 -3.56 -10.58 -1.80
C SER A 157 -4.45 -11.82 -1.71
N GLY A 158 -3.83 -12.96 -1.55
CA GLY A 158 -4.46 -14.25 -1.31
C GLY A 158 -3.43 -15.24 -0.78
N LYS A 159 -3.86 -16.43 -0.36
CA LYS A 159 -2.94 -17.50 0.04
C LYS A 159 -1.88 -17.73 -1.05
N ILE A 160 -0.64 -17.87 -0.63
CA ILE A 160 0.52 -18.08 -1.53
C ILE A 160 0.41 -19.47 -2.16
N THR A 161 0.14 -20.46 -1.32
CA THR A 161 -0.08 -21.85 -1.71
C THR A 161 -1.35 -22.41 -1.06
N SER A 162 -1.79 -23.61 -1.46
CA SER A 162 -2.90 -24.31 -0.80
C SER A 162 -2.64 -24.60 0.68
N ASN A 163 -1.37 -24.71 1.06
CA ASN A 163 -0.92 -25.03 2.43
C ASN A 163 -0.55 -23.79 3.25
N SER A 164 -0.74 -22.59 2.71
CA SER A 164 -0.48 -21.33 3.44
C SER A 164 -1.22 -21.28 4.75
N LYS A 165 -0.51 -20.92 5.83
CA LYS A 165 -1.07 -20.77 7.17
C LYS A 165 -1.92 -19.52 7.28
N PHE A 166 -1.52 -18.46 6.55
CA PHE A 166 -2.16 -17.15 6.63
C PHE A 166 -3.02 -16.88 5.40
N GLU A 167 -4.08 -16.13 5.61
CA GLU A 167 -5.06 -15.77 4.61
C GLU A 167 -4.82 -14.34 4.10
N GLY A 168 -5.13 -14.14 2.82
CA GLY A 168 -5.14 -12.82 2.20
C GLY A 168 -6.56 -12.28 2.02
N PHE A 169 -6.66 -11.18 1.31
CA PHE A 169 -7.95 -10.53 1.05
C PHE A 169 -8.90 -11.39 0.20
N ARG A 170 -8.38 -12.27 -0.66
CA ARG A 170 -9.20 -13.21 -1.41
C ARG A 170 -9.97 -14.15 -0.46
N GLU A 171 -9.30 -14.71 0.53
CA GLU A 171 -9.93 -15.62 1.50
C GLU A 171 -10.90 -14.88 2.41
N TYR A 172 -10.55 -13.65 2.81
CA TYR A 172 -11.46 -12.77 3.56
C TYR A 172 -12.74 -12.48 2.77
N LEU A 173 -12.66 -12.15 1.49
CA LEU A 173 -13.83 -11.97 0.62
C LEU A 173 -14.63 -13.28 0.48
N LYS A 174 -13.91 -14.40 0.27
CA LYS A 174 -14.54 -15.73 0.12
C LYS A 174 -15.30 -16.16 1.37
N SER A 175 -14.80 -15.88 2.57
CA SER A 175 -15.49 -16.18 3.84
C SER A 175 -16.81 -15.42 4.00
N HIS A 176 -16.97 -14.32 3.23
CA HIS A 176 -18.20 -13.52 3.17
C HIS A 176 -19.04 -13.77 1.91
N GLY A 177 -18.75 -14.85 1.16
CA GLY A 177 -19.52 -15.28 0.00
C GLY A 177 -19.16 -14.56 -1.33
N HIS A 178 -18.02 -13.88 -1.40
CA HIS A 178 -17.58 -13.17 -2.61
C HIS A 178 -16.34 -13.80 -3.23
N SER A 179 -16.40 -14.09 -4.52
CA SER A 179 -15.25 -14.52 -5.30
C SER A 179 -14.44 -13.33 -5.78
N SER A 180 -13.12 -13.46 -5.83
CA SER A 180 -12.23 -12.41 -6.36
C SER A 180 -11.00 -13.01 -7.03
N VAL A 181 -10.38 -12.24 -7.94
CA VAL A 181 -9.08 -12.56 -8.55
C VAL A 181 -7.99 -11.73 -7.88
N VAL A 182 -6.88 -12.40 -7.57
CA VAL A 182 -5.72 -11.73 -6.96
C VAL A 182 -4.86 -11.13 -8.07
N VAL A 183 -4.61 -9.82 -7.96
CA VAL A 183 -3.62 -9.08 -8.74
C VAL A 183 -2.78 -8.29 -7.73
N GLU A 184 -1.58 -8.76 -7.48
CA GLU A 184 -0.69 -8.20 -6.46
C GLU A 184 -0.04 -6.88 -6.90
N ASN A 185 0.42 -6.11 -5.93
CA ASN A 185 1.11 -4.84 -6.18
C ASN A 185 2.61 -5.05 -6.46
N ARG A 186 2.91 -5.86 -7.48
CA ARG A 186 4.29 -6.15 -7.86
C ARG A 186 4.85 -5.08 -8.79
N PRO A 187 6.06 -4.55 -8.52
CA PRO A 187 6.74 -3.60 -9.40
C PRO A 187 7.33 -4.29 -10.63
N GLU A 188 7.80 -3.48 -11.57
CA GLU A 188 8.71 -3.95 -12.63
C GLU A 188 10.07 -4.26 -12.03
N MET A 189 10.74 -5.28 -12.60
CA MET A 189 12.14 -5.53 -12.22
C MET A 189 13.01 -4.34 -12.64
N LYS A 190 13.88 -3.94 -11.75
CA LYS A 190 14.92 -2.95 -12.02
C LYS A 190 16.27 -3.66 -12.09
N ALA A 191 17.17 -3.14 -12.91
CA ALA A 191 18.53 -3.65 -12.91
C ALA A 191 19.14 -3.44 -11.52
N SER A 192 19.55 -4.51 -10.85
CA SER A 192 20.29 -4.41 -9.60
C SER A 192 21.67 -3.82 -9.94
N ASN A 193 22.04 -2.73 -9.33
CA ASN A 193 23.43 -2.29 -9.37
C ASN A 193 24.25 -3.28 -8.56
N GLU A 194 25.23 -3.91 -9.18
CA GLU A 194 26.27 -4.71 -8.53
C GLU A 194 27.27 -3.81 -7.76
N ALA A 195 26.77 -2.86 -6.99
CA ALA A 195 27.65 -2.06 -6.15
C ALA A 195 28.32 -2.97 -5.12
N GLU A 196 29.64 -2.94 -5.06
CA GLU A 196 30.41 -3.61 -4.00
C GLU A 196 29.88 -3.12 -2.65
N LYS A 197 29.47 -4.07 -1.80
CA LYS A 197 29.00 -3.74 -0.45
C LYS A 197 30.18 -3.32 0.40
N SER A 198 30.09 -2.15 0.98
CA SER A 198 31.07 -1.66 1.96
C SER A 198 30.79 -2.22 3.36
N ASP A 199 31.80 -2.16 4.26
CA ASP A 199 31.59 -2.45 5.68
C ASP A 199 30.59 -1.48 6.35
N ASP A 200 30.38 -0.32 5.72
CA ASP A 200 29.40 0.69 6.11
C ASP A 200 28.02 0.39 5.48
N TRP A 201 27.31 -0.55 6.11
CA TRP A 201 25.99 -1.00 5.65
C TRP A 201 24.83 -0.14 6.17
N CYS A 202 23.68 -0.20 5.51
CA CYS A 202 22.55 0.69 5.74
C CYS A 202 21.23 -0.06 5.93
N VAL A 203 20.50 0.27 7.00
CA VAL A 203 19.11 -0.13 7.21
C VAL A 203 18.20 1.02 6.79
N GLY A 204 17.26 0.75 5.87
CA GLY A 204 16.39 1.77 5.30
C GLY A 204 14.92 1.59 5.63
N TYR A 205 14.22 2.71 5.73
CA TYR A 205 12.77 2.79 5.70
C TYR A 205 12.32 3.84 4.69
N LEU A 206 11.69 3.41 3.60
CA LEU A 206 11.18 4.32 2.57
C LEU A 206 9.65 4.21 2.50
N GLY A 207 8.93 5.32 2.74
CA GLY A 207 7.49 5.39 2.62
C GLY A 207 6.76 6.08 3.76
N ARG A 208 5.46 5.83 3.90
CA ARG A 208 4.61 6.51 4.88
C ARG A 208 4.94 6.12 6.31
N VAL A 209 5.35 7.09 7.11
CA VAL A 209 5.66 6.99 8.55
C VAL A 209 4.36 7.22 9.34
N ARG A 210 3.72 6.13 9.77
CA ARG A 210 2.37 6.20 10.39
C ARG A 210 2.35 5.90 11.87
N GLU A 211 3.36 5.18 12.38
CA GLU A 211 3.43 4.63 13.73
C GLU A 211 4.84 4.88 14.28
N LEU A 212 4.96 5.18 15.56
CA LEU A 212 6.24 5.42 16.23
C LEU A 212 6.84 4.09 16.74
N GLU A 213 6.02 3.19 17.28
CA GLU A 213 6.46 1.99 17.97
C GLU A 213 7.41 1.07 17.15
N PRO A 214 7.21 0.86 15.82
CA PRO A 214 8.17 0.09 15.04
C PRO A 214 9.57 0.71 14.99
N PHE A 215 9.66 2.03 15.04
CA PHE A 215 10.94 2.74 15.01
C PHE A 215 11.63 2.76 16.39
N GLU A 216 10.85 2.79 17.48
CA GLU A 216 11.37 2.57 18.83
C GLU A 216 11.96 1.16 18.93
N PHE A 217 11.25 0.14 18.43
CA PHE A 217 11.74 -1.23 18.37
C PHE A 217 13.03 -1.35 17.53
N LEU A 218 13.08 -0.71 16.36
CA LEU A 218 14.30 -0.68 15.55
C LEU A 218 15.45 -0.03 16.31
N LEU A 219 15.24 1.16 16.88
CA LEU A 219 16.28 1.89 17.63
C LEU A 219 16.81 1.07 18.81
N GLU A 220 15.92 0.51 19.60
CA GLU A 220 16.32 -0.33 20.73
C GLU A 220 17.14 -1.55 20.30
N THR A 221 16.82 -2.14 19.14
CA THR A 221 17.61 -3.22 18.56
C THR A 221 18.99 -2.74 18.12
N LEU A 222 19.05 -1.59 17.41
CA LEU A 222 20.32 -1.05 16.92
C LEU A 222 21.30 -0.66 18.05
N LEU A 223 20.77 -0.28 19.19
CA LEU A 223 21.57 0.01 20.38
C LEU A 223 22.16 -1.23 21.06
N THR A 224 21.73 -2.44 20.70
CA THR A 224 22.36 -3.70 21.16
C THR A 224 23.66 -4.02 20.42
N PHE A 225 23.88 -3.43 19.23
CA PHE A 225 25.13 -3.59 18.48
C PHE A 225 26.27 -2.80 19.14
N GLU A 226 27.49 -3.32 19.04
CA GLU A 226 28.68 -2.54 19.36
C GLU A 226 28.73 -1.29 18.47
N PRO A 227 29.19 -0.11 18.94
CA PRO A 227 29.13 1.13 18.21
C PRO A 227 29.70 1.07 16.79
N GLN A 228 30.80 0.34 16.56
CA GLN A 228 31.46 0.16 15.28
C GLN A 228 30.75 -0.78 14.31
N GLU A 229 29.79 -1.60 14.79
CA GLU A 229 29.02 -2.54 13.98
C GLU A 229 27.65 -2.00 13.58
N ARG A 230 27.26 -0.85 14.14
CA ARG A 230 25.95 -0.24 13.89
C ARG A 230 25.81 0.19 12.44
N PRO A 231 24.67 -0.13 11.79
CA PRO A 231 24.40 0.34 10.44
C PRO A 231 24.19 1.86 10.39
N ARG A 232 24.37 2.43 9.23
CA ARG A 232 23.74 3.70 8.88
C ARG A 232 22.22 3.50 8.81
N ILE A 233 21.48 4.57 9.08
CA ILE A 233 20.02 4.54 9.07
C ILE A 233 19.53 5.56 8.06
N ARG A 234 18.72 5.12 7.11
CA ARG A 234 18.06 5.97 6.12
C ARG A 234 16.55 5.92 6.31
N ILE A 235 15.93 7.02 6.72
CA ILE A 235 14.47 7.14 6.83
C ILE A 235 13.99 8.23 5.89
N ALA A 236 13.09 7.88 4.96
CA ALA A 236 12.49 8.87 4.08
C ALA A 236 10.98 8.64 3.91
N GLY A 237 10.23 9.74 3.90
CA GLY A 237 8.79 9.70 3.72
C GLY A 237 8.04 10.82 4.40
N ASP A 238 6.72 10.63 4.50
CA ASP A 238 5.84 11.55 5.22
C ASP A 238 4.84 10.75 6.07
N GLY A 239 4.11 11.43 6.93
CA GLY A 239 3.05 10.79 7.69
C GLY A 239 2.87 11.39 9.08
N VAL A 240 1.86 10.89 9.79
CA VAL A 240 1.47 11.43 11.10
C VAL A 240 2.52 11.20 12.20
N ALA A 241 3.36 10.18 12.04
CA ALA A 241 4.43 9.86 12.97
C ALA A 241 5.82 10.33 12.47
N PHE A 242 5.91 11.05 11.33
CA PHE A 242 7.20 11.47 10.78
C PHE A 242 7.97 12.36 11.77
N GLN A 243 7.33 13.36 12.33
CA GLN A 243 7.97 14.27 13.28
C GLN A 243 8.44 13.56 14.56
N PRO A 244 7.60 12.76 15.27
CA PRO A 244 8.06 11.98 16.41
C PRO A 244 9.22 11.02 16.09
N VAL A 245 9.22 10.38 14.93
CA VAL A 245 10.31 9.49 14.49
C VAL A 245 11.59 10.30 14.24
N SER A 246 11.48 11.47 13.61
CA SER A 246 12.64 12.35 13.40
C SER A 246 13.26 12.77 14.73
N GLU A 247 12.45 13.19 15.69
CA GLU A 247 12.91 13.57 17.01
C GLU A 247 13.58 12.41 17.78
N LEU A 248 13.02 11.19 17.66
CA LEU A 248 13.58 9.98 18.25
C LEU A 248 15.00 9.72 17.74
N PHE A 249 15.19 9.71 16.42
CA PHE A 249 16.50 9.42 15.82
C PHE A 249 17.48 10.58 15.90
N ASP A 250 17.02 11.83 15.92
CA ASP A 250 17.88 12.99 16.18
C ASP A 250 18.42 12.95 17.61
N SER A 251 17.64 12.49 18.59
CA SER A 251 18.12 12.26 19.96
C SER A 251 19.15 11.14 20.00
N ALA A 252 18.84 10.02 19.36
CA ALA A 252 19.74 8.86 19.29
C ALA A 252 21.08 9.19 18.60
N LYS A 253 21.07 10.03 17.57
CA LYS A 253 22.28 10.57 16.94
C LYS A 253 23.15 11.34 17.91
N ARG A 254 22.53 12.22 18.72
CA ARG A 254 23.27 13.03 19.72
C ARG A 254 23.78 12.22 20.91
N GLU A 255 22.97 11.27 21.41
CA GLU A 255 23.23 10.53 22.65
C GLU A 255 24.10 9.30 22.44
N HIS A 256 23.94 8.63 21.29
CA HIS A 256 24.56 7.33 21.00
C HIS A 256 25.47 7.32 19.78
N GLY A 257 25.64 8.49 19.10
CA GLY A 257 26.52 8.60 17.94
C GLY A 257 26.03 7.82 16.70
N LEU A 258 24.73 7.55 16.57
CA LEU A 258 24.18 6.84 15.42
C LEU A 258 24.34 7.66 14.13
N SER A 259 24.68 7.01 13.04
CA SER A 259 24.68 7.61 11.69
C SER A 259 23.27 7.55 11.13
N VAL A 260 22.57 8.68 11.13
CA VAL A 260 21.16 8.75 10.73
C VAL A 260 20.96 9.85 9.70
N GLU A 261 20.26 9.51 8.61
CA GLU A 261 19.78 10.46 7.61
C GLU A 261 18.26 10.36 7.48
N ILE A 262 17.57 11.49 7.70
CA ILE A 262 16.11 11.58 7.64
C ILE A 262 15.73 12.62 6.60
N SER A 263 14.79 12.25 5.71
CA SER A 263 14.25 13.17 4.70
C SER A 263 12.75 13.02 4.54
N GLY A 264 12.10 14.07 4.04
CA GLY A 264 10.66 14.11 3.82
C GLY A 264 10.18 13.24 2.67
N ALA A 265 9.00 13.56 2.14
CA ALA A 265 8.41 12.88 0.98
C ALA A 265 9.35 12.93 -0.24
N PHE A 266 9.29 11.90 -1.05
CA PHE A 266 10.12 11.71 -2.23
C PHE A 266 9.26 11.26 -3.42
N ASP A 267 9.79 11.48 -4.62
CA ASP A 267 9.26 10.95 -5.87
C ASP A 267 9.96 9.63 -6.28
N THR A 268 9.60 9.10 -7.44
CA THR A 268 10.19 7.86 -7.97
C THR A 268 11.71 7.97 -8.15
N GLY A 269 12.21 9.10 -8.66
CA GLY A 269 13.65 9.30 -8.84
C GLY A 269 14.40 9.41 -7.50
N GLY A 270 13.77 10.01 -6.49
CA GLY A 270 14.28 10.03 -5.12
C GLY A 270 14.32 8.63 -4.51
N PHE A 271 13.27 7.82 -4.73
CA PHE A 271 13.25 6.42 -4.28
C PHE A 271 14.41 5.63 -4.91
N GLU A 272 14.60 5.72 -6.23
CA GLU A 272 15.62 4.97 -6.96
C GLU A 272 17.05 5.30 -6.50
N LYS A 273 17.29 6.54 -6.09
CA LYS A 273 18.59 6.93 -5.50
C LYS A 273 18.80 6.36 -4.10
N MET A 274 17.77 6.48 -3.24
CA MET A 274 17.89 6.07 -1.84
C MET A 274 17.96 4.56 -1.68
N ILE A 275 17.22 3.80 -2.50
CA ILE A 275 17.19 2.33 -2.38
C ILE A 275 18.57 1.70 -2.70
N GLN A 276 19.37 2.33 -3.54
CA GLN A 276 20.73 1.87 -3.88
C GLN A 276 21.70 1.94 -2.69
N GLU A 277 21.42 2.82 -1.72
CA GLU A 277 22.22 3.00 -0.51
C GLU A 277 21.79 2.05 0.62
N ILE A 278 20.70 1.29 0.44
CA ILE A 278 20.10 0.44 1.47
C ILE A 278 20.50 -1.00 1.24
N ASP A 279 20.94 -1.66 2.31
CA ASP A 279 21.28 -3.07 2.31
C ASP A 279 20.14 -3.94 2.84
N VAL A 280 19.37 -3.45 3.82
CA VAL A 280 18.21 -4.14 4.37
C VAL A 280 17.05 -3.15 4.53
N MET A 281 15.90 -3.48 3.96
CA MET A 281 14.67 -2.70 4.12
C MET A 281 13.96 -3.10 5.41
N PHE A 282 13.69 -2.12 6.27
CA PHE A 282 12.87 -2.30 7.46
C PHE A 282 11.38 -2.14 7.11
N ALA A 283 10.62 -3.22 7.20
CA ALA A 283 9.20 -3.26 6.85
C ALA A 283 8.34 -3.91 7.95
N ILE A 284 8.67 -3.65 9.21
CA ILE A 284 7.91 -4.10 10.38
C ILE A 284 6.86 -3.06 10.76
N TYR A 285 5.70 -3.53 11.16
CA TYR A 285 4.53 -2.72 11.54
C TYR A 285 4.00 -3.14 12.91
N SER A 286 3.37 -2.22 13.63
CA SER A 286 2.70 -2.55 14.88
C SER A 286 1.60 -3.61 14.66
N PRO A 287 1.50 -4.66 15.51
CA PRO A 287 0.40 -5.63 15.47
C PRO A 287 -0.97 -5.00 15.64
N MET A 288 -1.05 -3.77 16.15
CA MET A 288 -2.29 -3.01 16.25
C MET A 288 -2.80 -2.54 14.88
N ARG A 289 -1.97 -2.64 13.84
CA ARG A 289 -2.33 -2.33 12.45
C ARG A 289 -3.05 -3.51 11.81
N GLY A 290 -4.36 -3.55 12.01
CA GLY A 290 -5.20 -4.70 11.69
C GLY A 290 -5.17 -5.19 10.24
N ASN A 291 -4.89 -4.32 9.24
CA ASN A 291 -4.83 -4.75 7.85
C ASN A 291 -3.61 -5.68 7.57
N ILE A 292 -2.48 -5.50 8.24
CA ILE A 292 -1.29 -6.36 8.09
C ILE A 292 -1.63 -7.79 8.55
N LEU A 293 -2.21 -7.92 9.73
CA LEU A 293 -2.63 -9.24 10.25
C LEU A 293 -3.75 -9.88 9.44
N GLN A 294 -4.50 -9.09 8.67
CA GLN A 294 -5.60 -9.56 7.80
C GLN A 294 -5.16 -9.77 6.34
N GLY A 295 -3.86 -9.83 6.08
CA GLY A 295 -3.31 -10.25 4.80
C GLY A 295 -2.95 -9.13 3.82
N ALA A 296 -2.79 -7.87 4.28
CA ALA A 296 -2.20 -6.84 3.43
C ALA A 296 -0.73 -7.17 3.11
N LEU A 297 -0.36 -6.97 1.85
CA LEU A 297 1.02 -7.09 1.38
C LEU A 297 1.58 -5.69 1.10
N PRO A 298 2.43 -5.15 1.95
CA PRO A 298 3.02 -3.83 1.77
C PRO A 298 3.93 -3.77 0.54
N VAL A 299 3.72 -2.77 -0.29
CA VAL A 299 4.46 -2.57 -1.55
C VAL A 299 5.97 -2.43 -1.31
N LYS A 300 6.38 -1.82 -0.19
CA LYS A 300 7.80 -1.52 0.07
C LYS A 300 8.72 -2.75 0.09
N MET A 301 8.25 -3.93 0.51
CA MET A 301 9.09 -5.13 0.47
C MET A 301 9.28 -5.62 -0.97
N PHE A 302 8.26 -5.49 -1.82
CA PHE A 302 8.37 -5.81 -3.24
C PHE A 302 9.23 -4.78 -3.99
N ASP A 303 9.07 -3.49 -3.68
CA ASP A 303 9.89 -2.43 -4.26
C ASP A 303 11.37 -2.61 -3.88
N ALA A 304 11.65 -2.99 -2.63
CA ALA A 304 13.01 -3.31 -2.18
C ALA A 304 13.57 -4.53 -2.93
N ALA A 305 12.81 -5.62 -2.99
CA ALA A 305 13.24 -6.86 -3.67
C ALA A 305 13.46 -6.66 -5.17
N ALA A 306 12.65 -5.81 -5.83
CA ALA A 306 12.85 -5.44 -7.24
C ALA A 306 14.19 -4.73 -7.51
N HIS A 307 14.83 -4.18 -6.47
CA HIS A 307 16.16 -3.56 -6.51
C HIS A 307 17.23 -4.44 -5.85
N GLY A 308 16.94 -5.71 -5.58
CA GLY A 308 17.87 -6.64 -4.97
C GLY A 308 18.05 -6.48 -3.46
N VAL A 309 17.23 -5.67 -2.79
CA VAL A 309 17.33 -5.38 -1.36
C VAL A 309 16.38 -6.27 -0.55
N PRO A 310 16.90 -7.13 0.36
CA PRO A 310 16.06 -7.95 1.22
C PRO A 310 15.33 -7.10 2.27
N SER A 311 14.23 -7.64 2.82
CA SER A 311 13.44 -6.96 3.84
C SER A 311 13.38 -7.75 5.14
N VAL A 312 13.31 -7.05 6.28
CA VAL A 312 12.80 -7.62 7.53
C VAL A 312 11.34 -7.23 7.68
N VAL A 313 10.47 -8.21 7.92
CA VAL A 313 9.01 -8.07 7.92
C VAL A 313 8.40 -8.70 9.18
N ASN A 314 7.11 -8.47 9.42
CA ASN A 314 6.42 -9.15 10.52
C ASN A 314 6.25 -10.65 10.25
N ASP A 315 6.45 -11.45 11.26
CA ASP A 315 5.99 -12.84 11.31
C ASP A 315 4.47 -12.94 11.53
N SER A 316 3.96 -14.15 11.68
CA SER A 316 2.58 -14.44 12.08
C SER A 316 1.51 -13.75 11.19
N CYS A 317 1.85 -13.50 9.93
CA CYS A 317 0.96 -12.93 8.92
C CYS A 317 1.38 -13.35 7.49
N LEU A 318 0.51 -13.10 6.52
CA LEU A 318 0.75 -13.45 5.11
C LEU A 318 2.04 -12.82 4.54
N MET A 319 2.37 -11.59 4.97
CA MET A 319 3.57 -10.89 4.53
C MET A 319 4.85 -11.64 4.94
N GLY A 320 4.91 -12.14 6.17
CA GLY A 320 6.04 -12.93 6.66
C GLY A 320 6.17 -14.25 5.91
N GLU A 321 5.05 -14.98 5.77
CA GLU A 321 5.03 -16.23 5.02
C GLU A 321 5.49 -16.03 3.56
N LEU A 322 5.08 -14.93 2.92
CA LEU A 322 5.45 -14.62 1.54
C LEU A 322 6.94 -14.26 1.44
N ALA A 323 7.46 -13.42 2.33
CA ALA A 323 8.86 -13.02 2.31
C ALA A 323 9.81 -14.22 2.44
N GLU A 324 9.49 -15.16 3.33
CA GLU A 324 10.22 -16.41 3.50
C GLU A 324 10.08 -17.35 2.30
N HIS A 325 8.84 -17.48 1.78
CA HIS A 325 8.55 -18.39 0.66
C HIS A 325 9.27 -17.97 -0.63
N GLU A 326 9.35 -16.69 -0.90
CA GLU A 326 10.02 -16.14 -2.09
C GLU A 326 11.50 -15.82 -1.83
N GLY A 327 12.01 -16.00 -0.63
CA GLY A 327 13.41 -15.71 -0.29
C GLY A 327 13.77 -14.24 -0.38
N ILE A 328 12.80 -13.32 -0.22
CA ILE A 328 13.01 -11.86 -0.34
C ILE A 328 13.21 -11.17 1.00
N GLY A 329 13.32 -11.92 2.10
CA GLY A 329 13.57 -11.38 3.42
C GLY A 329 13.30 -12.35 4.54
N HIS A 330 13.46 -11.88 5.78
CA HIS A 330 13.20 -12.64 6.99
C HIS A 330 11.99 -12.10 7.75
N SER A 331 11.19 -13.00 8.33
CA SER A 331 10.06 -12.63 9.18
C SER A 331 10.47 -12.63 10.65
N ILE A 332 10.07 -11.58 11.39
CA ILE A 332 10.50 -11.31 12.76
C ILE A 332 9.28 -11.12 13.66
N GLY A 333 9.33 -11.75 14.84
CA GLY A 333 8.35 -11.56 15.90
C GLY A 333 8.37 -10.14 16.45
N TRP A 334 7.18 -9.61 16.76
CA TRP A 334 7.07 -8.26 17.31
C TRP A 334 7.85 -8.14 18.63
N LEU A 335 8.73 -7.13 18.72
CA LEU A 335 9.63 -6.84 19.84
C LEU A 335 10.70 -7.91 20.14
N GLN A 336 10.95 -8.84 19.24
CA GLN A 336 12.05 -9.82 19.35
C GLN A 336 13.36 -9.17 18.84
N LYS A 337 14.06 -8.44 19.73
CA LYS A 337 15.26 -7.66 19.39
C LYS A 337 16.41 -8.53 18.90
N GLU A 338 16.63 -9.67 19.56
CA GLU A 338 17.70 -10.60 19.23
C GLU A 338 17.51 -11.19 17.82
N ASP A 339 16.28 -11.56 17.48
CA ASP A 339 15.94 -12.09 16.16
C ASP A 339 16.08 -11.00 15.09
N LEU A 340 15.63 -9.76 15.38
CA LEU A 340 15.82 -8.65 14.49
C LEU A 340 17.29 -8.34 14.26
N ALA A 341 18.09 -8.25 15.32
CA ALA A 341 19.53 -7.99 15.23
C ALA A 341 20.24 -9.06 14.38
N LYS A 342 19.95 -10.33 14.64
CA LYS A 342 20.48 -11.46 13.88
C LYS A 342 20.11 -11.37 12.41
N SER A 343 18.84 -11.15 12.10
CA SER A 343 18.35 -11.07 10.73
C SER A 343 18.91 -9.88 9.95
N LEU A 344 19.11 -8.73 10.60
CA LEU A 344 19.76 -7.58 9.99
C LEU A 344 21.22 -7.92 9.60
N LEU A 345 21.97 -8.62 10.47
CA LEU A 345 23.33 -9.05 10.18
C LEU A 345 23.41 -10.09 9.05
N GLU A 346 22.49 -11.06 9.04
CA GLU A 346 22.44 -12.09 8.00
C GLU A 346 22.09 -11.49 6.63
N LEU A 347 21.13 -10.55 6.58
CA LEU A 347 20.64 -9.97 5.33
C LEU A 347 21.55 -8.87 4.78
N ARG A 348 22.41 -8.24 5.56
CA ARG A 348 23.23 -7.09 5.10
C ARG A 348 24.09 -7.37 3.87
N THR A 349 24.45 -8.63 3.63
CA THR A 349 25.28 -9.04 2.48
C THR A 349 24.48 -9.82 1.43
N VAL A 350 23.18 -10.04 1.64
CA VAL A 350 22.33 -10.80 0.73
C VAL A 350 21.81 -9.89 -0.38
N ARG A 351 21.70 -10.43 -1.58
CA ARG A 351 20.89 -9.86 -2.69
C ARG A 351 19.76 -10.83 -2.99
N VAL A 352 18.61 -10.28 -3.27
CA VAL A 352 17.41 -11.06 -3.54
C VAL A 352 16.88 -10.78 -4.94
N GLU A 353 16.15 -11.74 -5.47
CA GLU A 353 15.44 -11.60 -6.74
C GLU A 353 13.94 -11.77 -6.52
N LEU A 354 13.16 -10.99 -7.22
CA LEU A 354 11.70 -11.07 -7.16
C LEU A 354 11.20 -12.02 -8.24
N ASP A 355 10.71 -13.21 -7.86
CA ASP A 355 10.24 -14.25 -8.77
C ASP A 355 9.07 -13.81 -9.67
N SER A 356 8.23 -12.92 -9.18
CA SER A 356 7.02 -12.48 -9.85
C SER A 356 6.96 -10.97 -9.93
N THR A 357 6.91 -10.48 -11.16
CA THR A 357 6.89 -9.05 -11.51
C THR A 357 5.50 -8.57 -11.90
N SER A 358 5.39 -7.28 -12.19
CA SER A 358 4.19 -6.64 -12.70
C SER A 358 3.69 -7.28 -14.01
N GLU A 359 4.57 -7.86 -14.84
CA GLU A 359 4.17 -8.50 -16.09
C GLU A 359 3.31 -9.76 -15.88
N ARG A 360 3.61 -10.57 -14.85
CA ARG A 360 2.76 -11.69 -14.45
C ARG A 360 1.40 -11.21 -13.97
N GLU A 361 1.39 -10.14 -13.17
CA GLU A 361 0.15 -9.56 -12.66
C GLU A 361 -0.66 -8.89 -13.77
N ARG A 362 0.01 -8.29 -14.78
CA ARG A 362 -0.63 -7.76 -15.98
C ARG A 362 -1.39 -8.84 -16.75
N LYS A 363 -0.76 -10.00 -16.97
CA LYS A 363 -1.41 -11.15 -17.64
C LYS A 363 -2.65 -11.60 -16.88
N ARG A 364 -2.55 -11.76 -15.54
CA ARG A 364 -3.69 -12.12 -14.69
C ARG A 364 -4.81 -11.09 -14.75
N PHE A 365 -4.45 -9.81 -14.69
CA PHE A 365 -5.40 -8.71 -14.77
C PHE A 365 -6.15 -8.71 -16.11
N ILE A 366 -5.43 -8.79 -17.23
CA ILE A 366 -6.02 -8.79 -18.59
C ILE A 366 -6.97 -9.97 -18.75
N GLU A 367 -6.54 -11.17 -18.38
CA GLU A 367 -7.37 -12.37 -18.47
C GLU A 367 -8.65 -12.25 -17.65
N ALA A 368 -8.53 -11.76 -16.43
CA ALA A 368 -9.65 -11.58 -15.52
C ALA A 368 -10.63 -10.47 -15.97
N MET A 369 -10.12 -9.42 -16.59
CA MET A 369 -10.92 -8.30 -17.08
C MET A 369 -11.60 -8.55 -18.42
N LYS A 370 -11.10 -9.49 -19.22
CA LYS A 370 -11.56 -9.79 -20.58
C LYS A 370 -13.10 -9.90 -20.73
N PRO A 371 -13.86 -10.53 -19.81
CA PRO A 371 -15.32 -10.61 -19.94
C PRO A 371 -16.06 -9.26 -19.81
N TYR A 372 -15.39 -8.22 -19.29
CA TYR A 372 -15.97 -6.89 -19.00
C TYR A 372 -15.46 -5.80 -19.93
N LEU A 373 -14.49 -6.14 -20.77
CA LEU A 373 -13.93 -5.26 -21.78
C LEU A 373 -14.56 -5.66 -23.11
N SER A 374 -15.52 -4.86 -23.59
CA SER A 374 -16.10 -5.03 -24.91
C SER A 374 -15.04 -4.81 -25.98
N ASP A 375 -15.06 -5.61 -27.03
CA ASP A 375 -14.32 -5.37 -28.27
C ASP A 375 -14.75 -4.05 -28.91
#